data_f24b779f1c134efb843184e6b27b438c
#
_entry.id   f24b779f1c134efb843184e6b27b438c
#
_cell.length_a   1.000
_cell.length_b   1.000
_cell.length_c   1.000
_cell.angle_alpha   90.00
_cell.angle_beta   90.00
_cell.angle_gamma   90.00
#
_symmetry.space_group_name_H-M   'P 1'
#
loop_
_entity.id
_entity.type
_entity.pdbx_description
1 polymer ?
#
loop_
_entity_poly.entity_id
_entity_poly.type
_entity_poly.pdbx_seq_one_letter_code
_entity_poly.pdbx_strand_id
1 'polypeptide(L)'
;MKQVFLSTTTEFKEIDTLEPGTWINLVNPTQNESLEIANAFDIDIADLRAPLDAEEMSRITIEDEYTLIIVDVPITEERNNRTYYVTIPLGIIITEETIITTCLEPLPVLDVFINRRLRNFYTFMRSRFIFQILYRNAELYLTALSSIDRKSEQIESQLHKSTRNEELIELMELEKTIVYFKASLKTNERVIKKLTSATSNIKKYLEDEDLLEDTLIETQQAIEMADIYGNVLHSMTETFASIISNNQNNIMKTLALVTIVMSVPTMIFSAYGMNFKDNEIPLNGEPHAFWLIVFIAFAMSVSLTLYLIHKKWF
;
A
#
# COMPACT_ATOMS: atom_id res chain seq x y z
N MET A 1 -27.40 -0.06 5.89
CA MET A 1 -28.15 0.41 4.69
C MET A 1 -28.49 -0.79 3.83
N LYS A 2 -29.76 -1.01 3.56
CA LYS A 2 -30.27 -2.12 2.71
C LYS A 2 -30.81 -1.51 1.41
N GLN A 3 -30.38 -2.03 0.27
CA GLN A 3 -30.89 -1.69 -1.05
C GLN A 3 -31.27 -2.98 -1.78
N VAL A 4 -32.37 -2.96 -2.51
CA VAL A 4 -32.81 -4.12 -3.29
C VAL A 4 -32.97 -3.70 -4.74
N PHE A 5 -32.31 -4.41 -5.63
CA PHE A 5 -32.32 -4.12 -7.06
C PHE A 5 -32.95 -5.27 -7.85
N LEU A 6 -33.73 -4.92 -8.83
CA LEU A 6 -34.32 -5.86 -9.80
C LEU A 6 -34.00 -5.41 -11.21
N SER A 7 -33.45 -6.30 -12.01
CA SER A 7 -33.33 -6.08 -13.46
C SER A 7 -34.30 -6.93 -14.23
N THR A 8 -34.92 -6.30 -15.23
CA THR A 8 -35.63 -6.96 -16.33
C THR A 8 -34.75 -6.84 -17.59
N THR A 9 -35.19 -7.40 -18.69
CA THR A 9 -34.50 -7.25 -19.99
C THR A 9 -34.40 -5.80 -20.48
N THR A 10 -35.26 -4.91 -19.95
CA THR A 10 -35.39 -3.51 -20.39
C THR A 10 -35.06 -2.50 -19.31
N GLU A 11 -35.19 -2.83 -18.04
CA GLU A 11 -35.07 -1.91 -16.92
C GLU A 11 -34.25 -2.50 -15.77
N PHE A 12 -33.56 -1.64 -15.07
CA PHE A 12 -32.93 -1.90 -13.78
C PHE A 12 -33.43 -0.85 -12.78
N LYS A 13 -34.01 -1.28 -11.69
CA LYS A 13 -34.64 -0.39 -10.70
C LYS A 13 -34.36 -0.86 -9.28
N GLU A 14 -34.32 0.07 -8.35
CA GLU A 14 -34.38 -0.20 -6.92
C GLU A 14 -35.87 -0.43 -6.54
N ILE A 15 -36.12 -1.44 -5.70
CA ILE A 15 -37.44 -1.84 -5.23
C ILE A 15 -37.40 -2.07 -3.73
N ASP A 16 -38.57 -2.05 -3.09
CA ASP A 16 -38.71 -2.28 -1.63
C ASP A 16 -39.07 -3.72 -1.28
N THR A 17 -39.46 -4.54 -2.27
CA THR A 17 -39.93 -5.90 -2.09
C THR A 17 -38.87 -6.94 -2.38
N LEU A 18 -38.87 -8.05 -1.63
CA LEU A 18 -37.99 -9.18 -1.86
C LEU A 18 -38.69 -10.13 -2.87
N GLU A 19 -38.26 -10.08 -4.11
CA GLU A 19 -38.80 -10.90 -5.21
C GLU A 19 -37.73 -11.82 -5.77
N PRO A 20 -38.08 -12.96 -6.39
CA PRO A 20 -37.13 -13.80 -7.10
C PRO A 20 -36.35 -13.03 -8.17
N GLY A 21 -35.05 -13.28 -8.29
CA GLY A 21 -34.17 -12.59 -9.25
C GLY A 21 -33.67 -11.24 -8.80
N THR A 22 -33.88 -10.85 -7.54
CA THR A 22 -33.35 -9.60 -6.98
C THR A 22 -31.89 -9.73 -6.58
N TRP A 23 -31.23 -8.58 -6.51
CA TRP A 23 -29.95 -8.38 -5.83
C TRP A 23 -30.15 -7.51 -4.60
N ILE A 24 -29.79 -8.03 -3.42
CA ILE A 24 -29.87 -7.33 -2.14
C ILE A 24 -28.46 -6.88 -1.77
N ASN A 25 -28.26 -5.57 -1.65
CA ASN A 25 -26.97 -4.97 -1.26
C ASN A 25 -27.04 -4.45 0.17
N LEU A 26 -26.25 -5.03 1.04
CA LEU A 26 -26.15 -4.70 2.47
C LEU A 26 -24.82 -4.01 2.75
N VAL A 27 -24.86 -2.71 2.96
CA VAL A 27 -23.69 -1.92 3.36
C VAL A 27 -23.81 -1.56 4.84
N ASN A 28 -22.91 -2.07 5.67
CA ASN A 28 -22.92 -1.92 7.12
C ASN A 28 -24.32 -2.10 7.71
N PRO A 29 -24.97 -3.26 7.48
CA PRO A 29 -26.33 -3.50 7.93
C PRO A 29 -26.40 -3.53 9.46
N THR A 30 -27.49 -2.98 9.99
CA THR A 30 -27.84 -3.14 11.40
C THR A 30 -28.11 -4.59 11.73
N GLN A 31 -28.09 -4.94 13.00
CA GLN A 31 -28.40 -6.32 13.43
C GLN A 31 -29.84 -6.73 13.01
N ASN A 32 -30.78 -5.80 13.05
CA ASN A 32 -32.18 -6.07 12.64
C ASN A 32 -32.29 -6.29 11.12
N GLU A 33 -31.60 -5.48 10.30
CA GLU A 33 -31.55 -5.67 8.84
C GLU A 33 -30.91 -7.03 8.50
N SER A 34 -29.85 -7.42 9.22
CA SER A 34 -29.21 -8.72 9.03
C SER A 34 -30.14 -9.89 9.42
N LEU A 35 -30.85 -9.78 10.55
CA LEU A 35 -31.82 -10.80 11.01
C LEU A 35 -33.01 -10.94 10.05
N GLU A 36 -33.53 -9.83 9.53
CA GLU A 36 -34.60 -9.84 8.55
C GLU A 36 -34.23 -10.66 7.31
N ILE A 37 -33.06 -10.40 6.74
CA ILE A 37 -32.57 -11.08 5.53
C ILE A 37 -32.21 -12.54 5.84
N ALA A 38 -31.51 -12.80 6.94
CA ALA A 38 -31.14 -14.15 7.35
C ALA A 38 -32.37 -15.07 7.50
N ASN A 39 -33.44 -14.56 8.15
CA ASN A 39 -34.68 -15.32 8.32
C ASN A 39 -35.47 -15.46 7.02
N ALA A 40 -35.43 -14.46 6.11
CA ALA A 40 -36.16 -14.52 4.85
C ALA A 40 -35.59 -15.55 3.86
N PHE A 41 -34.32 -15.86 3.94
CA PHE A 41 -33.60 -16.74 2.99
C PHE A 41 -32.97 -17.98 3.65
N ASP A 42 -33.28 -18.27 4.92
CA ASP A 42 -32.71 -19.36 5.73
C ASP A 42 -31.19 -19.41 5.72
N ILE A 43 -30.58 -18.23 5.98
CA ILE A 43 -29.13 -18.02 6.00
C ILE A 43 -28.68 -17.93 7.46
N ASP A 44 -27.55 -18.55 7.80
CA ASP A 44 -26.91 -18.33 9.10
C ASP A 44 -26.50 -16.86 9.22
N ILE A 45 -26.97 -16.20 10.29
CA ILE A 45 -26.63 -14.82 10.57
C ILE A 45 -25.12 -14.58 10.73
N ALA A 46 -24.38 -15.59 11.24
CA ALA A 46 -22.93 -15.51 11.35
C ALA A 46 -22.28 -15.40 9.96
N ASP A 47 -22.74 -16.19 9.00
CA ASP A 47 -22.24 -16.15 7.61
C ASP A 47 -22.63 -14.87 6.90
N LEU A 48 -23.86 -14.37 7.10
CA LEU A 48 -24.28 -13.09 6.52
C LEU A 48 -23.46 -11.91 7.06
N ARG A 49 -23.02 -11.98 8.30
CA ARG A 49 -22.28 -10.91 8.99
C ARG A 49 -20.77 -11.09 8.97
N ALA A 50 -20.26 -12.26 8.58
CA ALA A 50 -18.82 -12.51 8.51
C ALA A 50 -18.05 -11.42 7.73
N PRO A 51 -18.52 -10.91 6.57
CA PRO A 51 -17.83 -9.86 5.82
C PRO A 51 -17.81 -8.48 6.50
N LEU A 52 -18.47 -8.31 7.64
CA LEU A 52 -18.44 -7.08 8.43
C LEU A 52 -17.23 -7.05 9.39
N ASP A 53 -16.47 -8.14 9.49
CA ASP A 53 -15.15 -8.16 10.12
C ASP A 53 -14.10 -7.83 9.06
N ALA A 54 -13.37 -6.74 9.25
CA ALA A 54 -12.34 -6.30 8.30
C ALA A 54 -11.15 -7.29 8.17
N GLU A 55 -11.00 -8.22 9.12
CA GLU A 55 -9.94 -9.25 9.13
C GLU A 55 -10.45 -10.61 8.61
N GLU A 56 -11.70 -10.70 8.15
CA GLU A 56 -12.28 -11.94 7.62
C GLU A 56 -11.55 -12.41 6.36
N MET A 57 -11.23 -13.69 6.31
CA MET A 57 -10.44 -14.26 5.20
C MET A 57 -11.33 -14.69 4.02
N SER A 58 -10.81 -14.47 2.80
CA SER A 58 -11.47 -14.94 1.58
C SER A 58 -11.67 -16.45 1.60
N ARG A 59 -12.91 -16.90 1.46
CA ARG A 59 -13.30 -18.32 1.45
C ARG A 59 -14.57 -18.56 0.64
N ILE A 60 -14.86 -19.81 0.39
CA ILE A 60 -16.16 -20.26 -0.11
C ILE A 60 -16.69 -21.36 0.83
N THR A 61 -17.92 -21.17 1.28
CA THR A 61 -18.69 -22.10 2.10
C THR A 61 -19.93 -22.53 1.32
N ILE A 62 -20.18 -23.82 1.22
CA ILE A 62 -21.32 -24.39 0.50
C ILE A 62 -22.22 -25.02 1.54
N GLU A 63 -23.40 -24.46 1.73
CA GLU A 63 -24.46 -24.98 2.58
C GLU A 63 -25.60 -25.56 1.70
N ASP A 64 -26.57 -26.18 2.32
CA ASP A 64 -27.68 -26.81 1.59
C ASP A 64 -28.56 -25.78 0.86
N GLU A 65 -28.82 -24.62 1.50
CA GLU A 65 -29.76 -23.61 1.00
C GLU A 65 -29.03 -22.43 0.30
N TYR A 66 -27.73 -22.24 0.56
CA TYR A 66 -26.97 -21.14 -0.01
C TYR A 66 -25.48 -21.45 -0.19
N THR A 67 -24.83 -20.64 -1.00
CA THR A 67 -23.36 -20.63 -1.09
C THR A 67 -22.86 -19.23 -0.71
N LEU A 68 -21.96 -19.17 0.28
CA LEU A 68 -21.25 -17.96 0.67
C LEU A 68 -19.89 -17.91 -0.01
N ILE A 69 -19.61 -16.78 -0.63
CA ILE A 69 -18.29 -16.43 -1.20
C ILE A 69 -17.81 -15.16 -0.53
N ILE A 70 -16.64 -15.19 0.09
CA ILE A 70 -15.99 -14.00 0.62
C ILE A 70 -14.72 -13.76 -0.20
N VAL A 71 -14.55 -12.53 -0.66
CA VAL A 71 -13.35 -12.07 -1.39
C VAL A 71 -12.90 -10.73 -0.87
N ASP A 72 -11.60 -10.48 -0.88
CA ASP A 72 -11.03 -9.19 -0.55
C ASP A 72 -11.11 -8.24 -1.74
N VAL A 73 -11.51 -7.00 -1.49
CA VAL A 73 -11.63 -5.94 -2.48
C VAL A 73 -10.68 -4.80 -2.13
N PRO A 74 -9.86 -4.31 -3.07
CA PRO A 74 -8.99 -3.18 -2.82
C PRO A 74 -9.79 -1.88 -2.81
N ILE A 75 -9.53 -1.05 -1.81
CA ILE A 75 -10.10 0.30 -1.70
C ILE A 75 -8.99 1.31 -1.42
N THR A 76 -9.32 2.58 -1.63
CA THR A 76 -8.45 3.70 -1.29
C THR A 76 -9.04 4.49 -0.15
N GLU A 77 -8.24 4.73 0.88
CA GLU A 77 -8.60 5.60 2.00
C GLU A 77 -7.74 6.85 2.00
N GLU A 78 -8.34 7.98 2.29
CA GLU A 78 -7.59 9.21 2.52
C GLU A 78 -7.41 9.46 4.02
N ARG A 79 -6.15 9.43 4.49
CA ARG A 79 -5.77 9.73 5.87
C ARG A 79 -4.70 10.82 5.88
N ASN A 80 -4.92 11.92 6.58
CA ASN A 80 -3.96 13.03 6.69
C ASN A 80 -3.44 13.55 5.34
N ASN A 81 -4.30 13.71 4.36
CA ASN A 81 -3.95 14.13 2.98
C ASN A 81 -3.04 13.14 2.22
N ARG A 82 -3.00 11.89 2.63
CA ARG A 82 -2.30 10.80 1.95
C ARG A 82 -3.28 9.71 1.57
N THR A 83 -3.09 9.14 0.39
CA THR A 83 -3.88 8.02 -0.11
C THR A 83 -3.24 6.72 0.34
N TYR A 84 -4.00 5.91 1.06
CA TYR A 84 -3.64 4.55 1.45
C TYR A 84 -4.47 3.55 0.67
N TYR A 85 -3.89 2.41 0.39
CA TYR A 85 -4.57 1.29 -0.25
C TYR A 85 -4.73 0.19 0.79
N VAL A 86 -5.96 -0.23 0.99
CA VAL A 86 -6.31 -1.30 1.94
C VAL A 86 -7.23 -2.31 1.26
N THR A 87 -7.45 -3.45 1.88
CA THR A 87 -8.43 -4.44 1.40
C THR A 87 -9.50 -4.63 2.45
N ILE A 88 -10.73 -4.78 2.00
CA ILE A 88 -11.87 -5.12 2.86
C ILE A 88 -12.66 -6.29 2.26
N PRO A 89 -13.26 -7.13 3.11
CA PRO A 89 -14.05 -8.27 2.67
C PRO A 89 -15.36 -7.84 1.99
N LEU A 90 -15.70 -8.53 0.90
CA LEU A 90 -17.01 -8.53 0.28
C LEU A 90 -17.58 -9.94 0.39
N GLY A 91 -18.71 -10.08 1.08
CA GLY A 91 -19.51 -11.30 1.10
C GLY A 91 -20.50 -11.30 -0.06
N ILE A 92 -20.60 -12.43 -0.74
CA ILE A 92 -21.56 -12.70 -1.79
C ILE A 92 -22.28 -14.00 -1.43
N ILE A 93 -23.55 -13.93 -1.12
CA ILE A 93 -24.38 -15.10 -0.82
C ILE A 93 -25.31 -15.34 -1.99
N ILE A 94 -25.35 -16.58 -2.44
CA ILE A 94 -26.18 -17.04 -3.54
C ILE A 94 -27.20 -18.02 -2.99
N THR A 95 -28.47 -17.71 -3.13
CA THR A 95 -29.57 -18.62 -2.85
C THR A 95 -30.16 -19.16 -4.18
N GLU A 96 -31.20 -19.97 -4.12
CA GLU A 96 -31.87 -20.45 -5.33
C GLU A 96 -32.46 -19.32 -6.20
N GLU A 97 -32.82 -18.18 -5.62
CA GLU A 97 -33.57 -17.14 -6.32
C GLU A 97 -32.89 -15.75 -6.26
N THR A 98 -31.97 -15.51 -5.34
CA THR A 98 -31.47 -14.17 -5.01
C THR A 98 -29.97 -14.14 -4.84
N ILE A 99 -29.35 -13.00 -5.08
CA ILE A 99 -27.97 -12.69 -4.69
C ILE A 99 -28.00 -11.64 -3.60
N ILE A 100 -27.20 -11.85 -2.56
CA ILE A 100 -27.03 -10.91 -1.45
C ILE A 100 -25.55 -10.55 -1.37
N THR A 101 -25.23 -9.25 -1.38
CA THR A 101 -23.88 -8.75 -1.12
C THR A 101 -23.84 -8.05 0.23
N THR A 102 -22.81 -8.34 1.02
CA THR A 102 -22.62 -7.73 2.35
C THR A 102 -21.21 -7.18 2.46
N CYS A 103 -21.06 -5.94 2.89
CA CYS A 103 -19.76 -5.27 3.09
C CYS A 103 -19.85 -4.25 4.21
N LEU A 104 -18.68 -3.88 4.74
CA LEU A 104 -18.57 -2.91 5.84
C LEU A 104 -18.81 -1.46 5.37
N GLU A 105 -18.40 -1.14 4.14
CA GLU A 105 -18.55 0.19 3.52
C GLU A 105 -18.81 0.07 2.01
N PRO A 106 -19.28 1.14 1.33
CA PRO A 106 -19.52 1.11 -0.11
C PRO A 106 -18.28 0.71 -0.89
N LEU A 107 -18.42 -0.25 -1.82
CA LEU A 107 -17.31 -0.81 -2.57
C LEU A 107 -17.31 -0.35 -4.02
N PRO A 108 -16.17 0.12 -4.56
CA PRO A 108 -16.06 0.53 -5.97
C PRO A 108 -16.43 -0.58 -6.95
N VAL A 109 -16.21 -1.84 -6.58
CA VAL A 109 -16.58 -3.01 -7.39
C VAL A 109 -18.08 -3.12 -7.60
N LEU A 110 -18.91 -2.72 -6.63
CA LEU A 110 -20.37 -2.77 -6.72
C LEU A 110 -20.96 -1.51 -7.36
N ASP A 111 -20.30 -0.36 -7.24
CA ASP A 111 -20.76 0.91 -7.81
C ASP A 111 -20.96 0.87 -9.32
N VAL A 112 -20.18 0.05 -10.02
CA VAL A 112 -20.30 -0.11 -11.48
C VAL A 112 -21.65 -0.71 -11.87
N PHE A 113 -22.18 -1.61 -11.04
CA PHE A 113 -23.48 -2.27 -11.23
C PHE A 113 -24.61 -1.33 -10.80
N ILE A 114 -24.51 -0.71 -9.65
CA ILE A 114 -25.51 0.23 -9.11
C ILE A 114 -25.71 1.39 -10.10
N ASN A 115 -24.63 1.94 -10.64
CA ASN A 115 -24.66 3.08 -11.56
C ASN A 115 -24.91 2.69 -13.03
N ARG A 116 -25.25 1.45 -13.33
CA ARG A 116 -25.55 0.93 -14.69
C ARG A 116 -24.42 1.20 -15.71
N ARG A 117 -23.17 1.12 -15.30
CA ARG A 117 -22.01 1.34 -16.19
C ARG A 117 -21.64 0.09 -16.98
N LEU A 118 -22.24 -1.06 -16.66
CA LEU A 118 -22.01 -2.34 -17.33
C LEU A 118 -23.15 -2.67 -18.30
N ARG A 119 -22.75 -3.06 -19.50
CA ARG A 119 -23.66 -3.66 -20.49
C ARG A 119 -23.85 -5.15 -20.17
N ASN A 120 -25.03 -5.69 -20.47
CA ASN A 120 -25.38 -7.11 -20.26
C ASN A 120 -25.30 -7.57 -18.80
N PHE A 121 -25.64 -6.69 -17.85
CA PHE A 121 -25.80 -7.00 -16.44
C PHE A 121 -27.28 -7.24 -16.11
N TYR A 122 -27.55 -8.41 -15.52
CA TYR A 122 -28.91 -8.79 -15.08
C TYR A 122 -28.83 -9.47 -13.72
N THR A 123 -29.67 -9.05 -12.76
CA THR A 123 -29.69 -9.60 -11.39
C THR A 123 -30.14 -11.07 -11.35
N PHE A 124 -30.97 -11.51 -12.31
CA PHE A 124 -31.41 -12.89 -12.42
C PHE A 124 -30.35 -13.84 -13.02
N MET A 125 -29.34 -13.32 -13.72
CA MET A 125 -28.19 -14.11 -14.21
C MET A 125 -27.11 -14.22 -13.12
N ARG A 126 -27.40 -14.98 -12.08
CA ARG A 126 -26.64 -15.01 -10.83
C ARG A 126 -25.18 -15.41 -11.02
N SER A 127 -24.90 -16.51 -11.73
CA SER A 127 -23.51 -16.96 -12.00
C SER A 127 -22.71 -15.86 -12.69
N ARG A 128 -23.29 -15.31 -13.77
CA ARG A 128 -22.66 -14.25 -14.55
C ARG A 128 -22.38 -13.00 -13.71
N PHE A 129 -23.33 -12.62 -12.87
CA PHE A 129 -23.16 -11.46 -11.99
C PHE A 129 -21.99 -11.64 -11.03
N ILE A 130 -21.86 -12.82 -10.41
CA ILE A 130 -20.74 -13.11 -9.52
C ILE A 130 -19.42 -13.05 -10.26
N PHE A 131 -19.34 -13.70 -11.43
CA PHE A 131 -18.09 -13.69 -12.20
C PHE A 131 -17.73 -12.28 -12.70
N GLN A 132 -18.72 -11.46 -13.03
CA GLN A 132 -18.51 -10.05 -13.32
C GLN A 132 -17.96 -9.26 -12.11
N ILE A 133 -18.48 -9.53 -10.90
CA ILE A 133 -17.92 -8.93 -9.66
C ILE A 133 -16.48 -9.35 -9.48
N LEU A 134 -16.15 -10.65 -9.60
CA LEU A 134 -14.81 -11.16 -9.43
C LEU A 134 -13.84 -10.63 -10.50
N TYR A 135 -14.26 -10.54 -11.75
CA TYR A 135 -13.50 -9.95 -12.84
C TYR A 135 -13.17 -8.48 -12.55
N ARG A 136 -14.18 -7.69 -12.17
CA ARG A 136 -13.99 -6.28 -11.79
C ARG A 136 -13.10 -6.11 -10.57
N ASN A 137 -13.16 -7.03 -9.63
CA ASN A 137 -12.26 -7.03 -8.49
C ASN A 137 -10.80 -7.19 -8.93
N ALA A 138 -10.50 -8.11 -9.85
CA ALA A 138 -9.16 -8.26 -10.40
C ALA A 138 -8.68 -6.99 -11.14
N GLU A 139 -9.53 -6.36 -11.96
CA GLU A 139 -9.22 -5.08 -12.62
C GLU A 139 -8.94 -3.93 -11.60
N LEU A 140 -9.65 -3.90 -10.48
CA LEU A 140 -9.39 -2.92 -9.43
C LEU A 140 -8.02 -3.12 -8.79
N TYR A 141 -7.60 -4.37 -8.54
CA TYR A 141 -6.25 -4.66 -8.07
C TYR A 141 -5.18 -4.23 -9.06
N LEU A 142 -5.35 -4.52 -10.36
CA LEU A 142 -4.41 -4.08 -11.41
C LEU A 142 -4.29 -2.56 -11.47
N THR A 143 -5.43 -1.87 -11.36
CA THR A 143 -5.46 -0.40 -11.33
C THR A 143 -4.77 0.16 -10.09
N ALA A 144 -5.02 -0.42 -8.92
CA ALA A 144 -4.38 -0.01 -7.67
C ALA A 144 -2.86 -0.25 -7.70
N LEU A 145 -2.42 -1.42 -8.18
CA LEU A 145 -1.00 -1.75 -8.35
C LEU A 145 -0.29 -0.77 -9.30
N SER A 146 -0.91 -0.44 -10.44
CA SER A 146 -0.37 0.56 -11.36
C SER A 146 -0.28 1.96 -10.73
N SER A 147 -1.22 2.30 -9.84
CA SER A 147 -1.20 3.57 -9.11
C SER A 147 -0.10 3.61 -8.05
N ILE A 148 0.15 2.49 -7.37
CA ILE A 148 1.25 2.32 -6.41
C ILE A 148 2.61 2.46 -7.14
N ASP A 149 2.75 1.82 -8.30
CA ASP A 149 3.97 1.91 -9.11
C ASP A 149 4.30 3.35 -9.51
N ARG A 150 3.33 4.08 -10.07
CA ARG A 150 3.50 5.51 -10.39
C ARG A 150 3.84 6.36 -9.17
N LYS A 151 3.26 6.05 -8.03
CA LYS A 151 3.54 6.77 -6.79
C LYS A 151 4.98 6.48 -6.31
N SER A 152 5.45 5.25 -6.45
CA SER A 152 6.82 4.87 -6.11
C SER A 152 7.85 5.61 -6.96
N GLU A 153 7.62 5.74 -8.28
CA GLU A 153 8.47 6.53 -9.18
C GLU A 153 8.54 8.02 -8.79
N GLN A 154 7.41 8.59 -8.36
CA GLN A 154 7.38 9.97 -7.86
C GLN A 154 8.23 10.15 -6.60
N ILE A 155 8.09 9.23 -5.65
CA ILE A 155 8.87 9.24 -4.40
C ILE A 155 10.36 9.04 -4.71
N GLU A 156 10.73 8.14 -5.61
CA GLU A 156 12.10 7.93 -6.07
C GLU A 156 12.70 9.24 -6.60
N SER A 157 11.98 9.93 -7.50
CA SER A 157 12.41 11.21 -8.04
C SER A 157 12.61 12.31 -6.96
N GLN A 158 11.85 12.26 -5.87
CA GLN A 158 11.98 13.19 -4.74
C GLN A 158 13.19 12.83 -3.87
N LEU A 159 13.41 11.55 -3.57
CA LEU A 159 14.55 11.05 -2.80
C LEU A 159 15.88 11.37 -3.45
N HIS A 160 15.97 11.38 -4.78
CA HIS A 160 17.16 11.84 -5.49
C HIS A 160 17.48 13.33 -5.27
N LYS A 161 16.47 14.15 -4.94
CA LYS A 161 16.63 15.59 -4.72
C LYS A 161 16.78 15.98 -3.25
N SER A 162 16.15 15.22 -2.36
CA SER A 162 16.15 15.48 -0.92
C SER A 162 16.18 14.15 -0.16
N THR A 163 17.16 13.96 0.71
CA THR A 163 17.31 12.75 1.54
C THR A 163 16.49 12.89 2.83
N ARG A 164 15.16 12.99 2.73
CA ARG A 164 14.29 13.04 3.90
C ARG A 164 13.83 11.63 4.27
N ASN A 165 13.69 11.37 5.56
CA ASN A 165 13.20 10.08 6.05
C ASN A 165 11.70 9.86 5.76
N GLU A 166 10.95 10.93 5.47
CA GLU A 166 9.51 10.87 5.21
C GLU A 166 9.19 10.10 3.94
N GLU A 167 9.95 10.32 2.88
CA GLU A 167 9.79 9.63 1.59
C GLU A 167 10.15 8.14 1.71
N LEU A 168 11.15 7.80 2.53
CA LEU A 168 11.51 6.41 2.79
C LEU A 168 10.40 5.68 3.54
N ILE A 169 9.78 6.33 4.53
CA ILE A 169 8.64 5.77 5.26
C ILE A 169 7.47 5.52 4.30
N GLU A 170 7.21 6.45 3.37
CA GLU A 170 6.13 6.30 2.39
C GLU A 170 6.39 5.12 1.44
N LEU A 171 7.64 4.89 1.00
CA LEU A 171 8.00 3.69 0.23
C LEU A 171 7.74 2.40 1.02
N MET A 172 8.10 2.37 2.31
CA MET A 172 7.85 1.22 3.18
C MET A 172 6.34 0.96 3.37
N GLU A 173 5.51 2.00 3.42
CA GLU A 173 4.05 1.88 3.48
C GLU A 173 3.50 1.28 2.19
N LEU A 174 4.00 1.69 1.01
CA LEU A 174 3.62 1.09 -0.27
C LEU A 174 4.07 -0.38 -0.37
N GLU A 175 5.29 -0.70 0.06
CA GLU A 175 5.79 -2.08 0.12
C GLU A 175 4.88 -2.97 0.99
N LYS A 176 4.52 -2.50 2.18
CA LYS A 176 3.58 -3.19 3.08
C LYS A 176 2.22 -3.42 2.41
N THR A 177 1.71 -2.43 1.71
CA THR A 177 0.45 -2.53 0.96
C THR A 177 0.51 -3.65 -0.09
N ILE A 178 1.59 -3.72 -0.87
CA ILE A 178 1.75 -4.77 -1.89
C ILE A 178 1.79 -6.17 -1.25
N VAL A 179 2.41 -6.31 -0.08
CA VAL A 179 2.42 -7.58 0.65
C VAL A 179 1.00 -8.02 1.01
N TYR A 180 0.15 -7.11 1.50
CA TYR A 180 -1.25 -7.40 1.78
C TYR A 180 -2.05 -7.70 0.52
N PHE A 181 -1.89 -6.90 -0.54
CA PHE A 181 -2.55 -7.14 -1.82
C PHE A 181 -2.22 -8.52 -2.39
N LYS A 182 -0.96 -8.91 -2.33
CA LYS A 182 -0.52 -10.24 -2.78
C LYS A 182 -1.15 -11.36 -1.94
N ALA A 183 -1.27 -11.18 -0.62
CA ALA A 183 -1.94 -12.13 0.25
C ALA A 183 -3.43 -12.28 -0.10
N SER A 184 -4.15 -11.16 -0.22
CA SER A 184 -5.55 -11.11 -0.61
C SER A 184 -5.81 -11.69 -2.01
N LEU A 185 -4.98 -11.32 -2.99
CA LEU A 185 -5.07 -11.87 -4.36
C LEU A 185 -4.90 -13.40 -4.39
N LYS A 186 -3.96 -13.95 -3.60
CA LYS A 186 -3.74 -15.39 -3.50
C LYS A 186 -4.92 -16.12 -2.84
N THR A 187 -5.57 -15.50 -1.86
CA THR A 187 -6.78 -16.07 -1.25
C THR A 187 -7.96 -15.98 -2.20
N ASN A 188 -8.14 -14.87 -2.89
CA ASN A 188 -9.15 -14.70 -3.94
C ASN A 188 -8.96 -15.71 -5.09
N GLU A 189 -7.71 -15.94 -5.53
CA GLU A 189 -7.41 -16.95 -6.57
C GLU A 189 -7.87 -18.35 -6.15
N ARG A 190 -7.68 -18.73 -4.89
CA ARG A 190 -8.15 -20.02 -4.38
C ARG A 190 -9.68 -20.14 -4.42
N VAL A 191 -10.39 -19.04 -4.09
CA VAL A 191 -11.85 -18.97 -4.19
C VAL A 191 -12.27 -19.16 -5.64
N ILE A 192 -11.67 -18.43 -6.59
CA ILE A 192 -11.98 -18.52 -8.02
C ILE A 192 -11.72 -19.95 -8.54
N LYS A 193 -10.58 -20.56 -8.20
CA LYS A 193 -10.25 -21.94 -8.57
C LYS A 193 -11.28 -22.95 -8.01
N LYS A 194 -11.77 -22.72 -6.79
CA LYS A 194 -12.82 -23.59 -6.22
C LYS A 194 -14.15 -23.43 -6.95
N LEU A 195 -14.47 -22.22 -7.43
CA LEU A 195 -15.64 -21.97 -8.27
C LEU A 195 -15.51 -22.63 -9.65
N THR A 196 -14.31 -22.78 -10.19
CA THR A 196 -14.07 -23.46 -11.47
C THR A 196 -14.26 -24.98 -11.36
N SER A 197 -14.08 -25.53 -10.17
CA SER A 197 -14.21 -27.00 -9.95
C SER A 197 -15.65 -27.47 -10.07
N ALA A 198 -15.82 -28.74 -10.46
CA ALA A 198 -17.14 -29.40 -10.57
C ALA A 198 -17.91 -29.51 -9.24
N THR A 199 -17.27 -29.22 -8.12
CA THR A 199 -17.86 -29.26 -6.77
C THR A 199 -18.71 -28.03 -6.44
N SER A 200 -18.68 -26.98 -7.27
CA SER A 200 -19.48 -25.78 -7.09
C SER A 200 -20.93 -26.06 -7.48
N ASN A 201 -21.89 -25.79 -6.59
CA ASN A 201 -23.33 -25.89 -6.86
C ASN A 201 -23.83 -24.76 -7.78
N ILE A 202 -22.97 -23.85 -8.19
CA ILE A 202 -23.32 -22.73 -9.05
C ILE A 202 -23.48 -23.26 -10.48
N LYS A 203 -24.70 -23.09 -11.02
CA LYS A 203 -25.03 -23.49 -12.39
C LYS A 203 -24.24 -22.62 -13.38
N LYS A 204 -23.34 -23.24 -14.16
CA LYS A 204 -22.50 -22.58 -15.14
C LYS A 204 -23.12 -22.70 -16.52
N TYR A 205 -23.08 -21.61 -17.28
CA TYR A 205 -23.37 -21.59 -18.71
C TYR A 205 -22.04 -21.47 -19.48
N LEU A 206 -21.98 -21.92 -20.72
CA LEU A 206 -20.75 -21.85 -21.54
C LEU A 206 -20.13 -20.45 -21.58
N GLU A 207 -20.95 -19.42 -21.75
CA GLU A 207 -20.50 -18.02 -21.74
C GLU A 207 -19.97 -17.54 -20.39
N ASP A 208 -20.34 -18.18 -19.30
CA ASP A 208 -19.88 -17.87 -17.95
C ASP A 208 -18.54 -18.56 -17.64
N GLU A 209 -18.22 -19.68 -18.32
CA GLU A 209 -16.94 -20.38 -18.19
C GLU A 209 -15.79 -19.53 -18.74
N ASP A 210 -15.99 -18.91 -19.92
CA ASP A 210 -15.00 -18.00 -20.51
C ASP A 210 -14.72 -16.81 -19.58
N LEU A 211 -15.76 -16.20 -19.00
CA LEU A 211 -15.61 -15.08 -18.07
C LEU A 211 -14.88 -15.50 -16.77
N LEU A 212 -15.11 -16.70 -16.30
CA LEU A 212 -14.43 -17.23 -15.12
C LEU A 212 -12.95 -17.52 -15.41
N GLU A 213 -12.62 -18.04 -16.60
CA GLU A 213 -11.25 -18.23 -17.05
C GLU A 213 -10.52 -16.89 -17.19
N ASP A 214 -11.13 -15.90 -17.83
CA ASP A 214 -10.60 -14.54 -17.93
C ASP A 214 -10.35 -13.93 -16.53
N THR A 215 -11.28 -14.14 -15.59
CA THR A 215 -11.13 -13.69 -14.21
C THR A 215 -9.89 -14.31 -13.53
N LEU A 216 -9.64 -15.59 -13.77
CA LEU A 216 -8.48 -16.27 -13.23
C LEU A 216 -7.18 -15.72 -13.82
N ILE A 217 -7.17 -15.48 -15.15
CA ILE A 217 -6.02 -14.90 -15.86
C ILE A 217 -5.69 -13.50 -15.30
N GLU A 218 -6.69 -12.62 -15.21
CA GLU A 218 -6.51 -11.27 -14.66
C GLU A 218 -6.02 -11.29 -13.19
N THR A 219 -6.55 -12.22 -12.38
CA THR A 219 -6.11 -12.38 -10.99
C THR A 219 -4.66 -12.86 -10.91
N GLN A 220 -4.25 -13.80 -11.77
CA GLN A 220 -2.87 -14.27 -11.85
C GLN A 220 -1.92 -13.16 -12.32
N GLN A 221 -2.33 -12.38 -13.31
CA GLN A 221 -1.58 -11.20 -13.74
C GLN A 221 -1.39 -10.20 -12.59
N ALA A 222 -2.44 -9.94 -11.81
CA ALA A 222 -2.34 -9.07 -10.65
C ALA A 222 -1.36 -9.61 -9.58
N ILE A 223 -1.33 -10.92 -9.36
CA ILE A 223 -0.37 -11.57 -8.44
C ILE A 223 1.07 -11.38 -8.95
N GLU A 224 1.30 -11.61 -10.24
CA GLU A 224 2.63 -11.44 -10.84
C GLU A 224 3.09 -9.98 -10.79
N MET A 225 2.21 -9.03 -11.08
CA MET A 225 2.50 -7.60 -10.94
C MET A 225 2.81 -7.21 -9.49
N ALA A 226 2.05 -7.73 -8.52
CA ALA A 226 2.32 -7.50 -7.10
C ALA A 226 3.69 -8.07 -6.69
N ASP A 227 4.10 -9.21 -7.24
CA ASP A 227 5.43 -9.79 -6.99
C ASP A 227 6.54 -8.91 -7.59
N ILE A 228 6.37 -8.44 -8.81
CA ILE A 228 7.36 -7.57 -9.47
C ILE A 228 7.50 -6.25 -8.72
N TYR A 229 6.40 -5.55 -8.47
CA TYR A 229 6.42 -4.25 -7.79
C TYR A 229 6.89 -4.36 -6.34
N GLY A 230 6.53 -5.45 -5.64
CA GLY A 230 7.03 -5.72 -4.30
C GLY A 230 8.55 -5.85 -4.25
N ASN A 231 9.14 -6.59 -5.19
CA ASN A 231 10.60 -6.73 -5.31
C ASN A 231 11.29 -5.41 -5.67
N VAL A 232 10.70 -4.62 -6.56
CA VAL A 232 11.21 -3.29 -6.93
C VAL A 232 11.20 -2.36 -5.73
N LEU A 233 10.07 -2.24 -5.03
CA LEU A 233 9.95 -1.38 -3.83
C LEU A 233 10.91 -1.79 -2.73
N HIS A 234 11.08 -3.09 -2.49
CA HIS A 234 12.04 -3.60 -1.52
C HIS A 234 13.47 -3.18 -1.86
N SER A 235 13.89 -3.40 -3.11
CA SER A 235 15.22 -2.98 -3.59
C SER A 235 15.43 -1.46 -3.52
N MET A 236 14.40 -0.67 -3.82
CA MET A 236 14.42 0.79 -3.67
C MET A 236 14.63 1.18 -2.21
N THR A 237 13.85 0.63 -1.30
CA THR A 237 13.91 0.90 0.14
C THR A 237 15.32 0.61 0.69
N GLU A 238 15.93 -0.53 0.34
CA GLU A 238 17.29 -0.88 0.74
C GLU A 238 18.33 0.08 0.16
N THR A 239 18.19 0.42 -1.12
CA THR A 239 19.10 1.34 -1.81
C THR A 239 19.07 2.72 -1.17
N PHE A 240 17.91 3.28 -0.92
CA PHE A 240 17.76 4.60 -0.30
C PHE A 240 18.22 4.62 1.15
N ALA A 241 17.95 3.57 1.93
CA ALA A 241 18.49 3.45 3.28
C ALA A 241 20.03 3.47 3.28
N SER A 242 20.66 2.80 2.30
CA SER A 242 22.11 2.82 2.11
C SER A 242 22.63 4.20 1.69
N ILE A 243 21.93 4.91 0.79
CA ILE A 243 22.29 6.27 0.36
C ILE A 243 22.22 7.24 1.54
N ILE A 244 21.16 7.18 2.35
CA ILE A 244 20.99 8.03 3.54
C ILE A 244 22.13 7.77 4.53
N SER A 245 22.44 6.50 4.81
CA SER A 245 23.56 6.13 5.68
C SER A 245 24.91 6.65 5.17
N ASN A 246 25.16 6.53 3.87
CA ASN A 246 26.38 7.04 3.25
C ASN A 246 26.48 8.58 3.35
N ASN A 247 25.35 9.29 3.12
CA ASN A 247 25.30 10.73 3.26
C ASN A 247 25.57 11.18 4.71
N GLN A 248 25.00 10.49 5.69
CA GLN A 248 25.30 10.74 7.11
C GLN A 248 26.79 10.54 7.43
N ASN A 249 27.39 9.47 6.92
CA ASN A 249 28.82 9.23 7.07
C ASN A 249 29.66 10.34 6.45
N ASN A 250 29.28 10.87 5.29
CA ASN A 250 29.98 11.97 4.64
C ASN A 250 29.86 13.28 5.45
N ILE A 251 28.68 13.56 6.01
CA ILE A 251 28.47 14.71 6.91
C ILE A 251 29.34 14.57 8.16
N MET A 252 29.37 13.39 8.79
CA MET A 252 30.19 13.13 9.96
C MET A 252 31.70 13.26 9.68
N LYS A 253 32.15 12.75 8.52
CA LYS A 253 33.55 12.96 8.06
C LYS A 253 33.86 14.44 7.90
N THR A 254 33.02 15.19 7.23
CA THR A 254 33.18 16.64 7.03
C THR A 254 33.27 17.37 8.37
N LEU A 255 32.37 17.06 9.31
CA LEU A 255 32.39 17.65 10.66
C LEU A 255 33.64 17.33 11.41
N ALA A 256 34.11 16.07 11.36
CA ALA A 256 35.37 15.67 11.99
C ALA A 256 36.56 16.39 11.38
N LEU A 257 36.63 16.53 10.05
CA LEU A 257 37.69 17.27 9.37
C LEU A 257 37.72 18.76 9.76
N VAL A 258 36.57 19.42 9.76
CA VAL A 258 36.44 20.80 10.23
C VAL A 258 36.97 20.95 11.67
N THR A 259 36.56 20.03 12.54
CA THR A 259 37.00 20.03 13.96
C THR A 259 38.49 19.86 14.07
N ILE A 260 39.11 18.93 13.32
CA ILE A 260 40.57 18.71 13.33
C ILE A 260 41.31 19.96 12.83
N VAL A 261 40.86 20.55 11.71
CA VAL A 261 41.49 21.77 11.17
C VAL A 261 41.39 22.93 12.14
N MET A 262 40.25 23.11 12.80
CA MET A 262 40.03 24.18 13.79
C MET A 262 40.78 23.93 15.11
N SER A 263 41.12 22.69 15.44
CA SER A 263 41.88 22.36 16.65
C SER A 263 43.33 22.86 16.60
N VAL A 264 43.93 22.98 15.40
CA VAL A 264 45.32 23.41 15.23
C VAL A 264 45.52 24.86 15.72
N PRO A 265 44.80 25.88 15.23
CA PRO A 265 44.91 27.23 15.79
C PRO A 265 44.59 27.29 17.28
N THR A 266 43.55 26.57 17.71
CA THR A 266 43.14 26.54 19.12
C THR A 266 44.24 26.03 20.01
N MET A 267 44.95 24.97 19.61
CA MET A 267 46.09 24.40 20.36
C MET A 267 47.24 25.41 20.46
N ILE A 268 47.56 26.08 19.36
CA ILE A 268 48.65 27.08 19.33
C ILE A 268 48.30 28.26 20.23
N PHE A 269 47.09 28.83 20.06
CA PHE A 269 46.70 29.99 20.88
C PHE A 269 46.52 29.62 22.35
N SER A 270 46.08 28.41 22.66
CA SER A 270 45.97 27.93 24.04
C SER A 270 47.37 27.79 24.69
N ALA A 271 48.35 27.27 23.95
CA ALA A 271 49.71 27.18 24.44
C ALA A 271 50.33 28.56 24.75
N TYR A 272 50.10 29.54 23.88
CA TYR A 272 50.54 30.93 24.11
C TYR A 272 49.71 31.70 25.14
N GLY A 273 48.52 31.22 25.50
CA GLY A 273 47.68 31.75 26.60
C GLY A 273 48.05 31.23 27.98
N MET A 274 49.00 30.30 28.10
CA MET A 274 49.45 29.78 29.39
C MET A 274 50.41 30.78 30.10
N ASN A 275 50.32 30.85 31.42
CA ASN A 275 51.18 31.72 32.24
C ASN A 275 52.59 31.06 32.50
N PHE A 276 53.49 31.21 31.55
CA PHE A 276 54.92 30.84 31.72
C PHE A 276 55.73 32.05 32.15
N LYS A 277 56.94 31.80 32.60
CA LYS A 277 57.93 32.90 32.81
C LYS A 277 58.30 33.50 31.45
N ASP A 278 58.53 34.83 31.41
CA ASP A 278 58.76 35.58 30.18
C ASP A 278 59.82 35.00 29.25
N ASN A 279 60.90 34.37 29.80
CA ASN A 279 62.01 33.79 29.04
C ASN A 279 61.74 32.35 28.51
N GLU A 280 60.62 31.74 28.83
CA GLU A 280 60.26 30.35 28.41
C GLU A 280 59.37 30.29 27.20
N ILE A 281 58.73 31.39 26.81
CA ILE A 281 57.86 31.46 25.66
C ILE A 281 58.63 31.87 24.42
N PRO A 282 58.68 31.06 23.34
CA PRO A 282 59.32 31.46 22.09
C PRO A 282 58.70 32.74 21.52
N LEU A 283 59.53 33.63 20.98
CA LEU A 283 59.16 34.93 20.39
C LEU A 283 58.62 35.97 21.40
N ASN A 284 58.71 35.75 22.68
CA ASN A 284 58.32 36.74 23.68
C ASN A 284 59.23 37.97 23.61
N GLY A 285 58.64 39.17 23.50
CA GLY A 285 59.42 40.45 23.39
C GLY A 285 59.70 40.91 21.95
N GLU A 286 59.39 40.11 20.94
CA GLU A 286 59.55 40.54 19.53
C GLU A 286 58.39 41.43 19.09
N PRO A 287 58.60 42.56 18.39
CA PRO A 287 57.58 43.59 18.10
C PRO A 287 56.44 43.10 17.20
N HIS A 288 56.53 41.94 16.57
CA HIS A 288 55.54 41.40 15.68
C HIS A 288 55.15 39.96 16.04
N ALA A 289 55.46 39.47 17.22
CA ALA A 289 55.22 38.11 17.66
C ALA A 289 53.78 37.66 17.51
N PHE A 290 52.81 38.49 17.87
CA PHE A 290 51.40 38.18 17.73
C PHE A 290 50.99 37.82 16.28
N TRP A 291 51.34 38.68 15.32
CA TRP A 291 51.02 38.45 13.93
C TRP A 291 51.73 37.25 13.33
N LEU A 292 52.97 36.99 13.79
CA LEU A 292 53.73 35.83 13.34
C LEU A 292 53.11 34.52 13.84
N ILE A 293 52.64 34.46 15.08
CA ILE A 293 51.96 33.31 15.66
C ILE A 293 50.65 33.06 14.93
N VAL A 294 49.83 34.11 14.67
CA VAL A 294 48.62 34.01 13.90
C VAL A 294 48.87 33.48 12.47
N PHE A 295 49.92 33.98 11.81
CA PHE A 295 50.36 33.51 10.49
C PHE A 295 50.77 32.03 10.50
N ILE A 296 51.54 31.59 11.49
CA ILE A 296 51.97 30.18 11.63
C ILE A 296 50.72 29.29 11.85
N ALA A 297 49.84 29.68 12.74
CA ALA A 297 48.60 28.92 13.01
C ALA A 297 47.74 28.77 11.76
N PHE A 298 47.56 29.85 10.99
CA PHE A 298 46.83 29.84 9.73
C PHE A 298 47.53 28.99 8.66
N ALA A 299 48.82 29.13 8.48
CA ALA A 299 49.61 28.36 7.51
C ALA A 299 49.58 26.85 7.81
N MET A 300 49.64 26.46 9.09
CA MET A 300 49.51 25.06 9.50
C MET A 300 48.09 24.51 9.22
N SER A 301 47.03 25.28 9.50
CA SER A 301 45.67 24.89 9.20
C SER A 301 45.43 24.71 7.71
N VAL A 302 45.93 25.64 6.88
CA VAL A 302 45.85 25.56 5.41
C VAL A 302 46.65 24.35 4.90
N SER A 303 47.87 24.14 5.39
CA SER A 303 48.68 22.99 5.00
C SER A 303 48.00 21.66 5.35
N LEU A 304 47.42 21.57 6.55
CA LEU A 304 46.65 20.38 6.96
C LEU A 304 45.43 20.15 6.06
N THR A 305 44.69 21.21 5.76
CA THR A 305 43.53 21.14 4.86
C THR A 305 43.96 20.64 3.48
N LEU A 306 44.98 21.20 2.87
CA LEU A 306 45.52 20.77 1.56
C LEU A 306 45.98 19.32 1.58
N TYR A 307 46.66 18.89 2.67
CA TYR A 307 47.05 17.50 2.84
C TYR A 307 45.88 16.54 2.89
N LEU A 308 44.80 16.89 3.63
CA LEU A 308 43.59 16.08 3.75
C LEU A 308 42.83 16.00 2.42
N ILE A 309 42.74 17.11 1.67
CA ILE A 309 42.14 17.13 0.31
C ILE A 309 42.97 16.24 -0.64
N HIS A 310 44.31 16.35 -0.61
CA HIS A 310 45.19 15.54 -1.46
C HIS A 310 45.02 14.03 -1.19
N LYS A 311 44.83 13.64 0.06
CA LYS A 311 44.55 12.24 0.45
C LYS A 311 43.15 11.76 0.14
N LYS A 312 42.29 12.56 -0.52
CA LYS A 312 40.89 12.23 -0.84
C LYS A 312 40.06 11.84 0.39
N TRP A 313 40.30 12.51 1.51
CA TRP A 313 39.47 12.36 2.71
C TRP A 313 38.21 13.21 2.62
N PHE A 314 38.15 14.10 1.67
CA PHE A 314 36.96 14.82 1.19
C PHE A 314 36.28 14.07 0.06
#